data_7db2ff3b2412e2093549616c6e631b4b
#
_entry.id   7db2ff3b2412e2093549616c6e631b4b
#
_cell.length_a   1.000
_cell.length_b   1.000
_cell.length_c   1.000
_cell.angle_alpha   90.00
_cell.angle_beta   90.00
_cell.angle_gamma   90.00
#
_symmetry.space_group_name_H-M   'P 1'
#
loop_
_entity.id
_entity.type
_entity.pdbx_description
1 polymer ?
#
loop_
_entity_poly.entity_id
_entity_poly.type
_entity_poly.pdbx_seq_one_letter_code
_entity_poly.pdbx_strand_id
1 'polypeptide(L)'
;MRGHWTDFDRLLELEPGKTARAVRNVPNTLAIFDSHFPRFPTMPGVLILGTLGSLAARLLEAEDPGRPWRLAGAGNVGFRHFVQPGDQMELTVTLKQREDGEALLSGEVKVDGRVVTRARRLRMVPA
;
A
#
# COMPACT_ATOMS: atom_id res chain seq x y z
N MET A 1 3.67 -11.62 14.07
CA MET A 1 3.76 -11.81 12.63
C MET A 1 3.07 -10.66 11.90
N ARG A 2 3.74 -10.07 10.95
CA ARG A 2 3.11 -9.01 10.17
C ARG A 2 2.04 -9.57 9.26
N GLY A 3 1.02 -8.77 8.97
CA GLY A 3 -0.08 -9.19 8.13
C GLY A 3 0.35 -9.42 6.70
N HIS A 4 0.66 -10.65 6.34
CA HIS A 4 1.13 -11.01 5.00
C HIS A 4 0.16 -10.62 3.88
N TRP A 5 -1.09 -10.29 4.21
CA TRP A 5 -2.07 -9.83 3.22
C TRP A 5 -1.87 -8.36 2.84
N THR A 6 -1.18 -7.60 3.67
CA THR A 6 -0.94 -6.17 3.45
C THR A 6 0.53 -5.78 3.43
N ASP A 7 1.44 -6.75 3.51
CA ASP A 7 2.87 -6.47 3.40
C ASP A 7 3.30 -6.33 1.94
N PHE A 8 4.42 -5.66 1.73
CA PHE A 8 5.10 -5.67 0.44
C PHE A 8 6.31 -6.60 0.52
N ASP A 9 6.76 -7.08 -0.66
CA ASP A 9 7.83 -8.08 -0.70
C ASP A 9 9.22 -7.47 -0.60
N ARG A 10 9.42 -6.33 -1.28
CA ARG A 10 10.73 -5.71 -1.34
C ARG A 10 10.62 -4.19 -1.46
N LEU A 11 11.40 -3.51 -0.65
CA LEU A 11 11.56 -2.07 -0.76
C LEU A 11 12.54 -1.75 -1.88
N LEU A 12 12.13 -0.94 -2.84
CA LEU A 12 12.99 -0.53 -3.95
C LEU A 12 13.72 0.77 -3.67
N GLU A 13 13.04 1.70 -3.01
CA GLU A 13 13.56 3.04 -2.78
C GLU A 13 12.91 3.61 -1.55
N LEU A 14 13.68 4.30 -0.74
CA LEU A 14 13.15 5.03 0.40
C LEU A 14 13.94 6.31 0.58
N GLU A 15 13.26 7.43 0.41
CA GLU A 15 13.81 8.76 0.61
C GLU A 15 13.07 9.39 1.79
N PRO A 16 13.68 9.40 3.00
CA PRO A 16 13.01 9.87 4.19
C PRO A 16 12.45 11.29 4.01
N GLY A 17 11.22 11.49 4.48
CA GLY A 17 10.55 12.77 4.34
C GLY A 17 9.95 13.04 2.98
N LYS A 18 10.10 12.15 2.02
CA LYS A 18 9.63 12.38 0.65
C LYS A 18 8.81 11.24 0.09
N THR A 19 9.44 10.10 -0.22
CA THR A 19 8.78 9.04 -0.97
C THR A 19 9.37 7.68 -0.67
N ALA A 20 8.58 6.64 -0.91
CA ALA A 20 9.04 5.26 -0.86
C ALA A 20 8.40 4.47 -1.99
N ARG A 21 9.14 3.51 -2.52
CA ARG A 21 8.67 2.61 -3.57
C ARG A 21 8.98 1.17 -3.17
N ALA A 22 8.05 0.29 -3.47
CA ALA A 22 8.17 -1.13 -3.16
C ALA A 22 7.47 -1.96 -4.22
N VAL A 23 7.72 -3.26 -4.19
CA VAL A 23 7.00 -4.21 -5.04
C VAL A 23 6.35 -5.28 -4.18
N ARG A 24 5.23 -5.78 -4.66
CA ARG A 24 4.56 -6.93 -4.11
C ARG A 24 4.10 -7.83 -5.25
N ASN A 25 4.53 -9.09 -5.20
CA ASN A 25 4.01 -10.10 -6.09
C ASN A 25 2.71 -10.65 -5.50
N VAL A 26 1.69 -10.78 -6.31
CA VAL A 26 0.40 -11.29 -5.86
C VAL A 26 0.38 -12.80 -6.07
N PRO A 27 0.56 -13.60 -5.01
CA PRO A 27 0.58 -15.04 -5.16
C PRO A 27 -0.83 -15.58 -5.30
N ASN A 28 -1.00 -16.63 -6.13
CA ASN A 28 -2.29 -17.30 -6.24
C ASN A 28 -2.58 -18.23 -5.04
N THR A 29 -1.67 -18.29 -4.08
CA THR A 29 -1.84 -19.05 -2.85
C THR A 29 -2.44 -18.25 -1.70
N LEU A 30 -2.79 -16.96 -1.91
CA LEU A 30 -3.47 -16.20 -0.89
C LEU A 30 -4.85 -16.80 -0.61
N ALA A 31 -5.12 -17.10 0.66
CA ALA A 31 -6.39 -17.71 1.05
C ALA A 31 -7.62 -16.88 0.65
N ILE A 32 -7.47 -15.56 0.53
CA ILE A 32 -8.57 -14.69 0.13
C ILE A 32 -9.13 -15.05 -1.25
N PHE A 33 -8.31 -15.61 -2.14
CA PHE A 33 -8.76 -15.98 -3.47
C PHE A 33 -9.65 -17.22 -3.48
N ASP A 34 -9.62 -18.02 -2.42
CA ASP A 34 -10.47 -19.21 -2.31
C ASP A 34 -11.93 -18.86 -2.05
N SER A 35 -12.18 -17.73 -1.40
CA SER A 35 -13.54 -17.32 -1.00
C SER A 35 -14.01 -16.05 -1.69
N HIS A 36 -13.09 -15.29 -2.32
CA HIS A 36 -13.42 -14.01 -2.93
C HIS A 36 -13.33 -14.13 -4.45
N PHE A 37 -14.50 -14.21 -5.13
CA PHE A 37 -14.62 -14.37 -6.57
C PHE A 37 -13.80 -15.55 -7.12
N PRO A 38 -14.14 -16.80 -6.74
CA PRO A 38 -13.30 -17.95 -7.13
C PRO A 38 -13.15 -18.18 -8.63
N ARG A 39 -14.08 -17.67 -9.45
CA ARG A 39 -13.97 -17.80 -10.91
C ARG A 39 -13.22 -16.63 -11.57
N PHE A 40 -13.07 -15.53 -10.84
CA PHE A 40 -12.36 -14.35 -11.28
C PHE A 40 -11.62 -13.77 -10.09
N PRO A 41 -10.54 -14.40 -9.69
CA PRO A 41 -9.83 -13.98 -8.48
C PRO A 41 -9.23 -12.59 -8.67
N THR A 42 -9.59 -11.69 -7.77
CA THR A 42 -9.05 -10.33 -7.74
C THR A 42 -8.63 -9.99 -6.33
N MET A 43 -7.59 -9.18 -6.21
CA MET A 43 -7.17 -8.70 -4.90
C MET A 43 -8.14 -7.62 -4.43
N PRO A 44 -8.74 -7.78 -3.23
CA PRO A 44 -9.65 -6.75 -2.71
C PRO A 44 -8.97 -5.39 -2.57
N GLY A 45 -9.71 -4.34 -2.92
CA GLY A 45 -9.19 -2.97 -2.82
C GLY A 45 -8.73 -2.60 -1.43
N VAL A 46 -9.39 -3.10 -0.38
CA VAL A 46 -8.99 -2.83 1.00
C VAL A 46 -7.61 -3.39 1.31
N LEU A 47 -7.22 -4.51 0.71
CA LEU A 47 -5.88 -5.08 0.89
C LEU A 47 -4.83 -4.29 0.11
N ILE A 48 -5.19 -3.75 -1.06
CA ILE A 48 -4.31 -2.88 -1.82
C ILE A 48 -4.02 -1.61 -1.02
N LEU A 49 -5.07 -1.00 -0.45
CA LEU A 49 -4.90 0.18 0.42
C LEU A 49 -4.08 -0.16 1.66
N GLY A 50 -4.29 -1.33 2.24
CA GLY A 50 -3.51 -1.79 3.39
C GLY A 50 -2.04 -1.93 3.05
N THR A 51 -1.71 -2.41 1.85
CA THR A 51 -0.33 -2.54 1.40
C THR A 51 0.31 -1.15 1.22
N LEU A 52 -0.42 -0.20 0.65
CA LEU A 52 0.04 1.19 0.57
C LEU A 52 0.27 1.77 1.98
N GLY A 53 -0.62 1.45 2.92
CA GLY A 53 -0.48 1.86 4.32
C GLY A 53 0.78 1.29 4.97
N SER A 54 1.11 0.04 4.69
CA SER A 54 2.34 -0.57 5.20
C SER A 54 3.59 0.15 4.67
N LEU A 55 3.57 0.52 3.39
CA LEU A 55 4.67 1.26 2.79
C LEU A 55 4.76 2.69 3.37
N ALA A 56 3.61 3.34 3.56
CA ALA A 56 3.56 4.66 4.17
C ALA A 56 4.10 4.64 5.60
N ALA A 57 3.75 3.62 6.39
CA ALA A 57 4.28 3.45 7.74
C ALA A 57 5.80 3.31 7.72
N ARG A 58 6.32 2.53 6.77
CA ARG A 58 7.76 2.35 6.61
C ARG A 58 8.47 3.67 6.31
N LEU A 59 7.88 4.48 5.43
CA LEU A 59 8.44 5.80 5.10
C LEU A 59 8.48 6.71 6.33
N LEU A 60 7.40 6.75 7.10
CA LEU A 60 7.31 7.60 8.27
C LEU A 60 8.25 7.14 9.39
N GLU A 61 8.39 5.84 9.57
CA GLU A 61 9.30 5.28 10.57
C GLU A 61 10.77 5.54 10.26
N ALA A 62 11.11 5.79 9.01
CA ALA A 62 12.48 6.11 8.63
C ALA A 62 12.98 7.41 9.28
N GLU A 63 12.08 8.36 9.50
CA GLU A 63 12.43 9.62 10.17
C GLU A 63 12.32 9.55 11.69
N ASP A 64 11.57 8.59 12.20
CA ASP A 64 11.29 8.47 13.62
C ASP A 64 11.30 6.99 14.01
N PRO A 65 12.49 6.36 14.04
CA PRO A 65 12.59 4.93 14.34
C PRO A 65 12.00 4.58 15.70
N GLY A 66 11.25 3.47 15.74
CA GLY A 66 10.64 3.01 16.96
C GLY A 66 9.24 3.56 17.21
N ARG A 67 8.76 4.46 16.36
CA ARG A 67 7.41 5.00 16.47
C ARG A 67 6.53 4.45 15.35
N PRO A 68 5.69 3.44 15.65
CA PRO A 68 4.86 2.83 14.61
C PRO A 68 3.71 3.74 14.16
N TRP A 69 3.31 3.60 12.93
CA TRP A 69 2.21 4.31 12.31
C TRP A 69 1.20 3.32 11.73
N ARG A 70 -0.04 3.73 11.63
CA ARG A 70 -1.10 2.93 11.00
C ARG A 70 -1.96 3.77 10.08
N LEU A 71 -2.54 3.13 9.08
CA LEU A 71 -3.48 3.77 8.18
C LEU A 71 -4.81 3.97 8.91
N ALA A 72 -5.24 5.22 9.02
CA ALA A 72 -6.50 5.58 9.69
C ALA A 72 -7.63 5.84 8.70
N GLY A 73 -7.31 6.15 7.45
CA GLY A 73 -8.32 6.40 6.44
C GLY A 73 -7.71 6.70 5.09
N ALA A 74 -8.54 6.64 4.05
CA ALA A 74 -8.15 6.95 2.70
C ALA A 74 -9.26 7.77 2.03
N GLY A 75 -8.88 8.67 1.14
CA GLY A 75 -9.83 9.49 0.41
C GLY A 75 -9.43 9.67 -1.04
N ASN A 76 -10.40 9.94 -1.89
CA ASN A 76 -10.20 10.08 -3.33
C ASN A 76 -9.47 8.88 -3.92
N VAL A 77 -10.01 7.69 -3.67
CA VAL A 77 -9.43 6.44 -4.13
C VAL A 77 -10.12 6.00 -5.41
N GLY A 78 -9.32 5.70 -6.43
CA GLY A 78 -9.81 5.14 -7.67
C GLY A 78 -9.17 3.79 -7.92
N PHE A 79 -9.99 2.77 -8.18
CA PHE A 79 -9.54 1.46 -8.63
C PHE A 79 -9.89 1.34 -10.10
N ARG A 80 -8.88 1.34 -10.97
CA ARG A 80 -9.07 1.42 -12.42
C ARG A 80 -9.03 0.07 -13.12
N HIS A 81 -8.26 -0.86 -12.55
CA HIS A 81 -8.10 -2.20 -13.11
C HIS A 81 -8.03 -3.19 -11.98
N PHE A 82 -8.44 -4.42 -12.24
CA PHE A 82 -8.34 -5.49 -11.27
C PHE A 82 -6.90 -5.94 -11.12
N VAL A 83 -6.52 -6.29 -9.89
CA VAL A 83 -5.23 -6.90 -9.59
C VAL A 83 -5.47 -8.38 -9.34
N GLN A 84 -4.74 -9.23 -10.04
CA GLN A 84 -4.97 -10.66 -10.07
C GLN A 84 -3.74 -11.43 -9.61
N PRO A 85 -3.92 -12.71 -9.23
CA PRO A 85 -2.78 -13.58 -8.95
C PRO A 85 -1.81 -13.59 -10.14
N GLY A 86 -0.51 -13.51 -9.83
CA GLY A 86 0.53 -13.43 -10.84
C GLY A 86 0.96 -12.02 -11.19
N ASP A 87 0.16 -11.02 -10.86
CA ASP A 87 0.54 -9.63 -11.08
C ASP A 87 1.64 -9.22 -10.10
N GLN A 88 2.50 -8.31 -10.54
CA GLN A 88 3.43 -7.62 -9.65
C GLN A 88 2.96 -6.18 -9.50
N MET A 89 2.66 -5.80 -8.26
CA MET A 89 2.29 -4.43 -7.93
C MET A 89 3.54 -3.61 -7.65
N GLU A 90 3.68 -2.49 -8.34
CA GLU A 90 4.65 -1.45 -7.99
C GLU A 90 3.93 -0.39 -7.18
N LEU A 91 4.34 -0.21 -5.94
CA LEU A 91 3.70 0.70 -5.00
C LEU A 91 4.58 1.92 -4.81
N THR A 92 3.96 3.09 -4.79
CA THR A 92 4.65 4.35 -4.51
C THR A 92 3.81 5.15 -3.53
N VAL A 93 4.42 5.66 -2.48
CA VAL A 93 3.79 6.62 -1.57
C VAL A 93 4.64 7.88 -1.52
N THR A 94 3.95 9.01 -1.42
CA THR A 94 4.60 10.32 -1.38
C THR A 94 4.05 11.12 -0.20
N LEU A 95 4.96 11.60 0.64
CA LEU A 95 4.57 12.39 1.80
C LEU A 95 4.13 13.78 1.34
N LYS A 96 2.93 14.18 1.76
CA LYS A 96 2.36 15.49 1.41
C LYS A 96 2.41 16.46 2.58
N GLN A 97 2.11 15.97 3.80
CA GLN A 97 2.06 16.80 4.97
C GLN A 97 2.29 15.95 6.20
N ARG A 98 3.03 16.45 7.16
CA ARG A 98 3.27 15.76 8.43
C ARG A 98 3.16 16.73 9.58
N GLU A 99 2.35 16.35 10.56
CA GLU A 99 2.21 17.04 11.83
C GLU A 99 2.41 16.02 12.96
N ASP A 100 2.42 16.47 14.23
CA ASP A 100 2.74 15.59 15.35
C ASP A 100 1.86 14.35 15.48
N GLY A 101 0.61 14.45 15.20
CA GLY A 101 -0.33 13.34 15.39
C GLY A 101 -0.88 12.77 14.11
N GLU A 102 -0.38 13.22 12.96
CA GLU A 102 -0.99 12.82 11.69
C GLU A 102 -0.05 13.08 10.53
N ALA A 103 -0.10 12.21 9.52
CA ALA A 103 0.58 12.42 8.27
C ALA A 103 -0.37 12.15 7.12
N LEU A 104 -0.26 12.93 6.06
CA LEU A 104 -1.02 12.74 4.84
C LEU A 104 -0.07 12.41 3.71
N LEU A 105 -0.38 11.33 2.99
CA LEU A 105 0.40 10.87 1.86
C LEU A 105 -0.52 10.63 0.68
N SER A 106 0.05 10.53 -0.50
CA SER A 106 -0.64 9.97 -1.66
C SER A 106 -0.03 8.61 -1.98
N GLY A 107 -0.81 7.75 -2.62
CA GLY A 107 -0.35 6.43 -3.00
C GLY A 107 -0.76 6.08 -4.42
N GLU A 108 0.04 5.26 -5.06
CA GLU A 108 -0.22 4.79 -6.41
C GLU A 108 0.27 3.36 -6.56
N VAL A 109 -0.50 2.55 -7.28
CA VAL A 109 -0.12 1.18 -7.61
C VAL A 109 -0.15 1.02 -9.12
N LYS A 110 0.91 0.45 -9.66
CA LYS A 110 1.01 0.11 -11.08
C LYS A 110 1.21 -1.38 -11.25
N VAL A 111 0.67 -1.91 -12.34
CA VAL A 111 0.95 -3.26 -12.82
C VAL A 111 1.32 -3.13 -14.29
N ASP A 112 2.46 -3.66 -14.68
CA ASP A 112 2.98 -3.55 -16.05
C ASP A 112 3.01 -2.12 -16.56
N GLY A 113 3.41 -1.17 -15.71
CA GLY A 113 3.53 0.24 -16.06
C GLY A 113 2.21 0.99 -16.11
N ARG A 114 1.08 0.34 -15.80
CA ARG A 114 -0.24 0.95 -15.88
C ARG A 114 -0.80 1.16 -14.48
N VAL A 115 -1.33 2.36 -14.23
CA VAL A 115 -1.94 2.69 -12.94
C VAL A 115 -3.20 1.85 -12.74
N VAL A 116 -3.22 1.04 -11.70
CA VAL A 116 -4.38 0.22 -11.34
C VAL A 116 -5.14 0.82 -10.16
N THR A 117 -4.44 1.52 -9.28
CA THR A 117 -5.05 2.15 -8.10
C THR A 117 -4.34 3.47 -7.83
N ARG A 118 -5.13 4.46 -7.46
CA ARG A 118 -4.60 5.75 -7.01
C ARG A 118 -5.39 6.20 -5.79
N ALA A 119 -4.67 6.53 -4.73
CA ALA A 119 -5.24 7.11 -3.52
C ALA A 119 -4.63 8.50 -3.34
N ARG A 120 -5.43 9.54 -3.49
CA ARG A 120 -4.93 10.91 -3.35
C ARG A 120 -4.66 11.26 -1.89
N ARG A 121 -5.32 10.56 -0.97
CA ARG A 121 -5.18 10.82 0.45
C ARG A 121 -5.10 9.52 1.22
N LEU A 122 -3.95 9.32 1.86
CA LEU A 122 -3.75 8.26 2.84
C LEU A 122 -3.47 8.97 4.16
N ARG A 123 -4.35 8.81 5.13
CA ARG A 123 -4.19 9.43 6.45
C ARG A 123 -3.58 8.43 7.40
N MET A 124 -2.40 8.76 7.90
CA MET A 124 -1.65 7.92 8.83
C MET A 124 -1.64 8.56 10.20
N VAL A 125 -1.77 7.75 11.23
CA VAL A 125 -1.69 8.20 12.62
C VAL A 125 -0.77 7.26 13.39
N PRO A 126 -0.21 7.72 14.53
CA PRO A 126 0.58 6.83 15.39
C PRO A 126 -0.24 5.63 15.82
N ALA A 127 0.39 4.47 15.76
CA ALA A 127 -0.25 3.23 16.17
C ALA A 127 -0.19 3.04 17.68
#